data_37ccdb55a2589a3bd7cefe17d72bea88
#
_entry.id   37ccdb55a2589a3bd7cefe17d72bea88
#
_cell.length_a   1.000
_cell.length_b   1.000
_cell.length_c   1.000
_cell.angle_alpha   90.00
_cell.angle_beta   90.00
_cell.angle_gamma   90.00
#
_symmetry.space_group_name_H-M   'P 1'
#
loop_
_entity.id
_entity.type
_entity.pdbx_description
1 polymer ?
#
loop_
_entity_poly.entity_id
_entity_poly.type
_entity_poly.pdbx_seq_one_letter_code
_entity_poly.pdbx_strand_id
1 'polypeptide(L)'
;MKNLNILASLFAGLLLFTGCETDNDSNPIVQMPKDFVLNESANASNPIALEQSEKLFFTVKEQPTYGYTAAVNYQVEVDLNDTWRDSSDEAEASYVTLEDVSTSVKVEVGALGFAKAIVKLSGWGAKEEVPEAPIDVYVRAKAYLSSLADHPCYSNSVKIKIYPYFVADADPQLWFFVGNGAVGNWNNAAGDMGNSTIPLTLADDAEYDSGTGEGEFTYTGYFAADQFKLVLNPGNWEPMWGLEAEGENGTLKYRAPGGADPACWKPSAAGYYTFSFNSTGGTASTKAELKPYEGDAPKIFDNWEFVGAWEGWGNTPIVLTQNTFNPHIWYGDAEF
;
A
#
# COMPACT_ATOMS: atom_id res chain seq x y z
N MET A 1 2.04 46.59 -67.94
CA MET A 1 1.11 46.36 -66.80
C MET A 1 1.04 44.91 -66.36
N LYS A 2 1.28 43.86 -67.17
CA LYS A 2 1.28 42.45 -66.75
C LYS A 2 2.40 42.07 -65.77
N ASN A 3 3.60 42.73 -65.89
CA ASN A 3 4.74 42.41 -65.03
C ASN A 3 4.66 43.03 -63.62
N LEU A 4 3.82 44.07 -63.46
CA LEU A 4 3.64 44.74 -62.17
C LEU A 4 2.76 43.93 -61.25
N ASN A 5 1.78 43.21 -61.80
CA ASN A 5 0.86 42.34 -61.06
C ASN A 5 1.56 41.07 -60.56
N ILE A 6 2.54 40.55 -61.29
CA ILE A 6 3.35 39.39 -60.89
C ILE A 6 4.28 39.76 -59.74
N LEU A 7 4.85 40.94 -59.75
CA LEU A 7 5.71 41.41 -58.66
C LEU A 7 4.90 41.65 -57.36
N ALA A 8 3.71 42.25 -57.51
CA ALA A 8 2.79 42.44 -56.33
C ALA A 8 2.29 41.14 -55.75
N SER A 9 2.01 40.12 -56.59
CA SER A 9 1.62 38.80 -56.12
C SER A 9 2.75 38.04 -55.45
N LEU A 10 3.97 38.19 -55.88
CA LEU A 10 5.16 37.61 -55.25
C LEU A 10 5.43 38.26 -53.87
N PHE A 11 5.26 39.60 -53.77
CA PHE A 11 5.46 40.33 -52.52
C PHE A 11 4.36 40.02 -51.48
N ALA A 12 3.11 39.88 -51.94
CA ALA A 12 1.99 39.45 -51.07
C ALA A 12 2.16 38.00 -50.57
N GLY A 13 2.74 37.11 -51.40
CA GLY A 13 3.09 35.74 -51.01
C GLY A 13 4.21 35.63 -49.97
N LEU A 14 5.20 36.54 -50.02
CA LEU A 14 6.30 36.57 -49.06
C LEU A 14 5.90 37.10 -47.68
N LEU A 15 4.87 37.96 -47.61
CA LEU A 15 4.38 38.50 -46.33
C LEU A 15 3.48 37.49 -45.55
N LEU A 16 3.07 36.39 -46.17
CA LEU A 16 2.29 35.34 -45.50
C LEU A 16 3.13 34.28 -44.78
N PHE A 17 4.46 34.30 -44.98
CA PHE A 17 5.39 33.36 -44.33
C PHE A 17 6.16 33.94 -43.14
N THR A 18 5.97 35.22 -42.81
CA THR A 18 6.64 35.82 -41.64
C THR A 18 5.80 35.85 -40.37
N GLY A 19 4.72 35.05 -40.33
CA GLY A 19 3.77 35.08 -39.25
C GLY A 19 3.68 33.79 -38.43
N CYS A 20 4.77 33.04 -38.27
CA CYS A 20 4.86 31.98 -37.28
C CYS A 20 6.26 31.99 -36.65
N GLU A 21 6.64 33.09 -36.05
CA GLU A 21 7.44 32.96 -34.83
C GLU A 21 6.46 32.33 -33.81
N THR A 22 6.65 31.06 -33.55
CA THR A 22 6.11 30.46 -32.31
C THR A 22 6.78 31.24 -31.19
N ASP A 23 6.03 32.16 -30.61
CA ASP A 23 6.42 32.87 -29.39
C ASP A 23 6.49 31.82 -28.26
N ASN A 24 7.61 31.09 -28.19
CA ASN A 24 7.94 30.19 -27.14
C ASN A 24 8.38 30.91 -25.86
N ASP A 25 8.55 32.25 -25.94
CA ASP A 25 8.97 33.07 -24.80
C ASP A 25 7.86 33.23 -23.75
N SER A 26 6.61 32.86 -24.07
CA SER A 26 5.48 32.88 -23.14
C SER A 26 5.24 31.58 -22.40
N ASN A 27 5.91 30.49 -22.77
CA ASN A 27 5.78 29.24 -22.04
C ASN A 27 6.57 29.32 -20.73
N PRO A 28 5.92 29.13 -19.58
CA PRO A 28 6.61 29.14 -18.30
C PRO A 28 7.67 28.04 -18.24
N ILE A 29 8.93 28.44 -18.03
CA ILE A 29 10.04 27.51 -17.84
C ILE A 29 9.99 27.01 -16.38
N VAL A 30 10.06 25.71 -16.17
CA VAL A 30 10.19 25.13 -14.84
C VAL A 30 11.48 25.63 -14.19
N GLN A 31 11.35 26.28 -13.05
CA GLN A 31 12.46 26.70 -12.20
C GLN A 31 12.42 25.90 -10.92
N MET A 32 13.41 25.06 -10.70
CA MET A 32 13.47 24.28 -9.47
C MET A 32 13.77 25.19 -8.28
N PRO A 33 12.90 25.23 -7.25
CA PRO A 33 13.20 25.95 -6.02
C PRO A 33 14.41 25.29 -5.34
N LYS A 34 15.25 26.09 -4.68
CA LYS A 34 16.43 25.57 -3.97
C LYS A 34 16.07 25.12 -2.56
N ASP A 35 15.22 25.87 -1.90
CA ASP A 35 14.78 25.67 -0.52
C ASP A 35 13.45 26.38 -0.29
N PHE A 36 12.83 26.10 0.84
CA PHE A 36 11.69 26.82 1.38
C PHE A 36 11.68 26.67 2.92
N VAL A 37 10.83 27.41 3.61
CA VAL A 37 10.87 27.49 5.06
C VAL A 37 9.70 26.73 5.70
N LEU A 38 10.01 25.73 6.51
CA LEU A 38 9.11 25.13 7.47
C LEU A 38 9.18 25.96 8.76
N ASN A 39 8.04 26.46 9.25
CA ASN A 39 7.99 27.27 10.45
C ASN A 39 8.23 26.41 11.70
N GLU A 40 8.97 26.95 12.65
CA GLU A 40 9.02 26.38 14.00
C GLU A 40 7.62 26.43 14.63
N SER A 41 7.26 25.39 15.37
CA SER A 41 6.03 25.39 16.15
C SER A 41 6.11 26.44 17.26
N ALA A 42 5.05 27.22 17.45
CA ALA A 42 4.96 28.16 18.59
C ALA A 42 5.08 27.45 19.95
N ASN A 43 4.82 26.14 19.99
CA ASN A 43 4.92 25.28 21.17
C ASN A 43 6.08 24.28 21.08
N ALA A 44 7.17 24.61 20.36
CA ALA A 44 8.30 23.69 20.15
C ALA A 44 8.93 23.17 21.45
N SER A 45 8.75 23.89 22.57
CA SER A 45 9.23 23.48 23.90
C SER A 45 8.28 22.50 24.61
N ASN A 46 7.03 22.38 24.19
CA ASN A 46 6.03 21.53 24.83
C ASN A 46 6.01 20.17 24.11
N PRO A 47 6.24 19.07 24.82
CA PRO A 47 6.17 17.76 24.20
C PRO A 47 4.77 17.44 23.69
N ILE A 48 4.69 16.85 22.49
CA ILE A 48 3.45 16.37 21.89
C ILE A 48 3.23 14.92 22.35
N ALA A 49 2.08 14.64 22.96
CA ALA A 49 1.68 13.27 23.31
C ALA A 49 1.10 12.59 22.05
N LEU A 50 1.92 11.81 21.33
CA LEU A 50 1.50 11.19 20.08
C LEU A 50 0.30 10.24 20.25
N GLU A 51 0.28 9.43 21.31
CA GLU A 51 -0.81 8.48 21.60
C GLU A 51 -2.18 9.16 21.80
N GLN A 52 -2.17 10.43 22.23
CA GLN A 52 -3.38 11.23 22.46
C GLN A 52 -3.71 12.18 21.31
N SER A 53 -2.89 12.18 20.26
CA SER A 53 -3.04 13.05 19.10
C SER A 53 -3.60 12.26 17.92
N GLU A 54 -4.53 12.83 17.19
CA GLU A 54 -5.02 12.27 15.93
C GLU A 54 -4.11 12.70 14.78
N LYS A 55 -3.72 13.98 14.78
CA LYS A 55 -2.92 14.60 13.72
C LYS A 55 -1.90 15.58 14.28
N LEU A 56 -0.78 15.72 13.56
CA LEU A 56 0.17 16.81 13.72
C LEU A 56 0.05 17.79 12.56
N PHE A 57 0.37 19.05 12.82
CA PHE A 57 0.29 20.11 11.84
C PHE A 57 1.60 20.85 11.74
N PHE A 58 2.10 20.97 10.53
CA PHE A 58 3.28 21.74 10.20
C PHE A 58 2.90 22.85 9.21
N THR A 59 3.55 24.00 9.28
CA THR A 59 3.19 25.14 8.43
C THR A 59 4.40 25.56 7.59
N VAL A 60 4.25 25.52 6.29
CA VAL A 60 5.20 26.11 5.35
C VAL A 60 4.98 27.62 5.29
N LYS A 61 6.04 28.42 5.40
CA LYS A 61 5.94 29.87 5.41
C LYS A 61 5.36 30.44 4.12
N GLU A 62 5.89 29.96 3.00
CA GLU A 62 5.46 30.33 1.66
C GLU A 62 5.62 29.13 0.73
N GLN A 63 4.70 28.95 -0.21
CA GLN A 63 4.79 27.90 -1.21
C GLN A 63 6.05 28.10 -2.08
N PRO A 64 6.89 27.06 -2.27
CA PRO A 64 8.02 27.15 -3.16
C PRO A 64 7.57 27.39 -4.60
N THR A 65 8.31 28.25 -5.32
CA THR A 65 7.98 28.70 -6.67
C THR A 65 8.70 27.88 -7.71
N TYR A 66 7.95 27.31 -8.64
CA TYR A 66 8.48 26.53 -9.78
C TYR A 66 8.54 27.33 -11.09
N GLY A 67 8.53 28.68 -11.00
CA GLY A 67 8.53 29.57 -12.17
C GLY A 67 7.14 29.84 -12.75
N TYR A 68 6.13 29.14 -12.30
CA TYR A 68 4.71 29.32 -12.65
C TYR A 68 3.80 28.85 -11.52
N THR A 69 2.51 29.17 -11.62
CA THR A 69 1.52 28.74 -10.64
C THR A 69 1.24 27.25 -10.82
N ALA A 70 1.55 26.44 -9.82
CA ALA A 70 1.33 25.00 -9.82
C ALA A 70 0.82 24.52 -8.45
N ALA A 71 0.12 23.39 -8.45
CA ALA A 71 -0.20 22.68 -7.22
C ALA A 71 1.06 21.94 -6.74
N VAL A 72 1.49 22.27 -5.52
CA VAL A 72 2.66 21.67 -4.88
C VAL A 72 2.18 20.64 -3.86
N ASN A 73 2.74 19.44 -3.93
CA ASN A 73 2.55 18.39 -2.94
C ASN A 73 3.60 18.53 -1.85
N TYR A 74 3.20 18.30 -0.61
CA TYR A 74 4.06 18.27 0.56
C TYR A 74 3.95 16.94 1.27
N GLN A 75 5.09 16.37 1.63
CA GLN A 75 5.22 15.26 2.56
C GLN A 75 6.13 15.67 3.71
N VAL A 76 5.96 15.04 4.85
CA VAL A 76 6.83 15.24 6.01
C VAL A 76 7.84 14.12 6.08
N GLU A 77 9.09 14.47 6.35
CA GLU A 77 10.17 13.53 6.66
C GLU A 77 10.59 13.71 8.12
N VAL A 78 10.93 12.60 8.76
CA VAL A 78 11.26 12.52 10.18
C VAL A 78 12.62 11.87 10.35
N ASP A 79 13.52 12.48 11.15
CA ASP A 79 14.83 11.96 11.51
C ASP A 79 15.06 12.15 13.03
N LEU A 80 15.80 11.26 13.66
CA LEU A 80 16.12 11.36 15.10
C LEU A 80 17.37 12.21 15.38
N ASN A 81 18.24 12.40 14.39
CA ASN A 81 19.57 12.98 14.58
C ASN A 81 19.88 14.17 13.65
N ASP A 82 18.90 14.67 12.88
CA ASP A 82 19.08 15.77 11.90
C ASP A 82 20.16 15.50 10.84
N THR A 83 20.30 14.25 10.42
CA THR A 83 21.36 13.81 9.50
C THR A 83 20.94 13.72 8.06
N TRP A 84 19.68 13.37 7.79
CA TRP A 84 19.04 13.31 6.47
C TRP A 84 19.84 12.51 5.42
N ARG A 85 20.45 11.40 5.87
CA ARG A 85 21.23 10.53 4.99
C ARG A 85 20.29 9.62 4.19
N ASP A 86 20.44 9.64 2.87
CA ASP A 86 19.74 8.71 1.98
C ASP A 86 20.21 7.26 2.16
N SER A 87 19.41 6.31 1.73
CA SER A 87 19.77 4.89 1.70
C SER A 87 20.94 4.64 0.73
N SER A 88 21.76 3.67 1.06
CA SER A 88 22.89 3.21 0.25
C SER A 88 23.02 1.70 0.37
N ASP A 89 23.90 1.07 -0.41
CA ASP A 89 24.18 -0.38 -0.34
C ASP A 89 24.70 -0.83 1.07
N GLU A 90 25.18 0.12 1.88
CA GLU A 90 25.77 -0.17 3.20
C GLU A 90 24.86 0.21 4.38
N ALA A 91 23.85 1.05 4.17
CA ALA A 91 22.99 1.53 5.26
C ALA A 91 21.62 2.02 4.77
N GLU A 92 20.60 1.77 5.58
CA GLU A 92 19.28 2.37 5.38
C GLU A 92 19.29 3.89 5.53
N ALA A 93 18.26 4.57 5.02
CA ALA A 93 18.08 6.00 5.22
C ALA A 93 17.99 6.32 6.72
N SER A 94 18.54 7.49 7.13
CA SER A 94 18.42 7.96 8.51
C SER A 94 17.07 8.56 8.84
N TYR A 95 16.19 8.67 7.87
CA TYR A 95 14.89 9.31 7.98
C TYR A 95 13.78 8.44 7.36
N VAL A 96 12.55 8.74 7.74
CA VAL A 96 11.34 8.15 7.15
C VAL A 96 10.51 9.26 6.52
N THR A 97 10.10 9.07 5.27
CA THR A 97 9.09 9.91 4.61
C THR A 97 7.71 9.38 4.98
N LEU A 98 6.86 10.24 5.55
CA LEU A 98 5.49 9.86 5.90
C LEU A 98 4.62 9.79 4.64
N GLU A 99 3.61 8.94 4.65
CA GLU A 99 2.74 8.68 3.49
C GLU A 99 1.76 9.82 3.21
N ASP A 100 1.39 10.58 4.25
CA ASP A 100 0.45 11.69 4.14
C ASP A 100 0.94 12.75 3.14
N VAL A 101 0.10 13.09 2.16
CA VAL A 101 0.37 14.13 1.16
C VAL A 101 -0.60 15.28 1.34
N SER A 102 -0.08 16.47 1.54
CA SER A 102 -0.87 17.70 1.60
C SER A 102 -0.61 18.57 0.37
N THR A 103 -1.65 19.25 -0.12
CA THR A 103 -1.53 20.26 -1.20
C THR A 103 -1.63 21.69 -0.69
N SER A 104 -1.57 21.88 0.61
CA SER A 104 -1.67 23.15 1.32
C SER A 104 -0.39 23.44 2.09
N VAL A 105 -0.08 24.71 2.30
CA VAL A 105 1.02 25.16 3.18
C VAL A 105 0.81 24.76 4.66
N LYS A 106 -0.39 24.36 5.04
CA LYS A 106 -0.68 23.66 6.29
C LYS A 106 -0.59 22.16 6.00
N VAL A 107 0.55 21.57 6.33
CA VAL A 107 0.81 20.15 6.11
C VAL A 107 0.28 19.36 7.30
N GLU A 108 -0.61 18.43 7.03
CA GLU A 108 -1.21 17.54 8.03
C GLU A 108 -0.60 16.15 7.91
N VAL A 109 -0.28 15.53 9.05
CA VAL A 109 0.20 14.13 9.13
C VAL A 109 -0.51 13.40 10.25
N GLY A 110 -0.82 12.12 10.02
CA GLY A 110 -1.40 11.24 11.03
C GLY A 110 -0.43 10.98 12.18
N ALA A 111 -0.88 11.12 13.43
CA ALA A 111 -0.03 10.86 14.58
C ALA A 111 0.41 9.39 14.69
N LEU A 112 -0.42 8.45 14.21
CA LEU A 112 -0.09 7.02 14.14
C LEU A 112 1.07 6.77 13.18
N GLY A 113 1.01 7.30 11.94
CA GLY A 113 2.10 7.18 10.96
C GLY A 113 3.40 7.81 11.46
N PHE A 114 3.28 8.96 12.15
CA PHE A 114 4.43 9.61 12.78
C PHE A 114 5.04 8.72 13.90
N ALA A 115 4.22 8.12 14.76
CA ALA A 115 4.70 7.22 15.83
C ALA A 115 5.39 5.97 15.25
N LYS A 116 4.85 5.35 14.21
CA LYS A 116 5.49 4.23 13.50
C LYS A 116 6.85 4.60 12.94
N ALA A 117 6.96 5.77 12.30
CA ALA A 117 8.23 6.27 11.81
C ALA A 117 9.29 6.38 12.94
N ILE A 118 8.87 6.84 14.13
CA ILE A 118 9.76 6.91 15.31
C ILE A 118 10.17 5.51 15.78
N VAL A 119 9.22 4.57 15.88
CA VAL A 119 9.51 3.18 16.28
C VAL A 119 10.53 2.56 15.32
N LYS A 120 10.32 2.70 14.01
CA LYS A 120 11.22 2.20 12.97
C LYS A 120 12.62 2.82 13.09
N LEU A 121 12.72 4.14 13.17
CA LEU A 121 14.00 4.85 13.29
C LEU A 121 14.76 4.54 14.58
N SER A 122 14.04 4.28 15.65
CA SER A 122 14.63 3.93 16.96
C SER A 122 15.01 2.46 17.07
N GLY A 123 14.48 1.61 16.19
CA GLY A 123 14.68 0.15 16.23
C GLY A 123 14.01 -0.53 17.42
N TRP A 124 12.97 0.08 18.01
CA TRP A 124 12.24 -0.53 19.14
C TRP A 124 11.39 -1.71 18.66
N GLY A 125 11.66 -2.88 19.24
CA GLY A 125 10.91 -4.12 18.96
C GLY A 125 9.79 -4.39 19.97
N ALA A 126 9.75 -3.68 21.12
CA ALA A 126 8.80 -3.88 22.19
C ALA A 126 8.46 -2.58 22.92
N LYS A 127 7.31 -2.57 23.60
CA LYS A 127 6.82 -1.41 24.37
C LYS A 127 7.78 -0.99 25.49
N GLU A 128 8.47 -1.93 26.09
CA GLU A 128 9.39 -1.74 27.20
C GLU A 128 10.67 -0.98 26.80
N GLU A 129 10.95 -0.89 25.50
CA GLU A 129 12.11 -0.17 24.96
C GLU A 129 11.82 1.32 24.74
N VAL A 130 10.54 1.72 24.77
CA VAL A 130 10.11 3.10 24.54
C VAL A 130 10.37 3.93 25.80
N PRO A 131 11.10 5.06 25.69
CA PRO A 131 11.36 5.92 26.85
C PRO A 131 10.07 6.60 27.34
N GLU A 132 9.89 6.65 28.65
CA GLU A 132 8.79 7.41 29.28
C GLU A 132 9.00 8.93 29.18
N ALA A 133 10.26 9.37 29.03
CA ALA A 133 10.61 10.78 28.85
C ALA A 133 10.41 11.25 27.40
N PRO A 134 10.09 12.53 27.19
CA PRO A 134 9.98 13.04 25.83
C PRO A 134 11.35 13.06 25.14
N ILE A 135 11.34 12.75 23.86
CA ILE A 135 12.52 12.76 22.99
C ILE A 135 12.47 13.94 22.00
N ASP A 136 13.65 14.37 21.55
CA ASP A 136 13.80 15.33 20.46
C ASP A 136 13.72 14.59 19.13
N VAL A 137 12.99 15.14 18.18
CA VAL A 137 12.82 14.62 16.82
C VAL A 137 12.93 15.77 15.84
N TYR A 138 13.54 15.52 14.70
CA TYR A 138 13.71 16.50 13.64
C TYR A 138 12.74 16.21 12.49
N VAL A 139 12.19 17.27 11.96
CA VAL A 139 11.16 17.22 10.90
C VAL A 139 11.54 18.18 9.79
N ARG A 140 11.46 17.75 8.55
CA ARG A 140 11.52 18.63 7.38
C ARG A 140 10.35 18.33 6.44
N ALA A 141 10.00 19.30 5.62
CA ALA A 141 9.02 19.11 4.56
C ALA A 141 9.73 18.89 3.22
N LYS A 142 9.23 17.91 2.47
CA LYS A 142 9.58 17.60 1.08
C LYS A 142 8.49 18.16 0.20
N ALA A 143 8.81 19.07 -0.75
CA ALA A 143 7.87 19.66 -1.68
C ALA A 143 8.19 19.22 -3.11
N TYR A 144 7.17 18.87 -3.90
CA TYR A 144 7.34 18.43 -5.28
C TYR A 144 6.08 18.69 -6.12
N LEU A 145 6.25 18.75 -7.43
CA LEU A 145 5.15 18.68 -8.38
C LEU A 145 4.89 17.21 -8.76
N SER A 146 3.64 16.82 -8.96
CA SER A 146 3.32 15.43 -9.36
C SER A 146 4.01 15.00 -10.65
N SER A 147 4.31 15.95 -11.58
CA SER A 147 5.05 15.70 -12.82
C SER A 147 6.57 15.64 -12.63
N LEU A 148 7.10 15.99 -11.46
CA LEU A 148 8.52 16.07 -11.11
C LEU A 148 8.76 15.49 -9.71
N ALA A 149 8.12 14.37 -9.38
CA ALA A 149 8.19 13.77 -8.05
C ALA A 149 9.60 13.27 -7.68
N ASP A 150 10.42 12.96 -8.66
CA ASP A 150 11.81 12.56 -8.53
C ASP A 150 12.80 13.74 -8.35
N HIS A 151 12.29 14.98 -8.40
CA HIS A 151 13.08 16.21 -8.19
C HIS A 151 12.45 17.06 -7.07
N PRO A 152 12.44 16.57 -5.82
CA PRO A 152 11.88 17.31 -4.70
C PRO A 152 12.77 18.47 -4.26
N CYS A 153 12.14 19.44 -3.60
CA CYS A 153 12.80 20.49 -2.84
C CYS A 153 12.54 20.27 -1.34
N TYR A 154 13.50 20.56 -0.48
CA TYR A 154 13.41 20.33 0.96
C TYR A 154 13.43 21.66 1.74
N SER A 155 12.70 21.68 2.85
CA SER A 155 12.74 22.79 3.80
C SER A 155 13.96 22.72 4.71
N ASN A 156 14.13 23.76 5.56
CA ASN A 156 14.91 23.63 6.77
C ASN A 156 14.36 22.55 7.69
N SER A 157 15.22 21.99 8.52
CA SER A 157 14.82 21.10 9.61
C SER A 157 14.26 21.90 10.80
N VAL A 158 13.25 21.36 11.45
CA VAL A 158 12.63 21.89 12.68
C VAL A 158 12.67 20.82 13.75
N LYS A 159 13.14 21.19 14.93
CA LYS A 159 13.14 20.30 16.09
C LYS A 159 11.85 20.39 16.87
N ILE A 160 11.26 19.24 17.19
CA ILE A 160 10.10 19.12 18.06
C ILE A 160 10.36 18.14 19.20
N LYS A 161 9.58 18.22 20.28
CA LYS A 161 9.61 17.24 21.37
C LYS A 161 8.33 16.40 21.33
N ILE A 162 8.47 15.10 21.51
CA ILE A 162 7.35 14.17 21.55
C ILE A 162 7.45 13.23 22.74
N TYR A 163 6.30 12.81 23.27
CA TYR A 163 6.20 11.58 24.05
C TYR A 163 5.95 10.45 23.05
N PRO A 164 6.93 9.57 22.84
CA PRO A 164 6.76 8.46 21.93
C PRO A 164 5.88 7.38 22.56
N TYR A 165 5.30 6.51 21.73
CA TYR A 165 4.65 5.28 22.18
C TYR A 165 4.93 4.16 21.18
N PHE A 166 4.87 2.93 21.66
CA PHE A 166 5.07 1.77 20.81
C PHE A 166 3.84 1.50 19.95
N VAL A 167 4.08 1.34 18.67
CA VAL A 167 3.08 0.90 17.69
C VAL A 167 3.65 -0.35 17.04
N ALA A 168 3.04 -1.49 17.34
CA ALA A 168 3.39 -2.71 16.65
C ALA A 168 2.95 -2.65 15.18
N ASP A 169 3.71 -3.30 14.33
CA ASP A 169 3.26 -3.57 12.97
C ASP A 169 2.07 -4.51 13.00
N ALA A 170 1.13 -4.30 12.10
CA ALA A 170 0.02 -5.22 11.91
C ALA A 170 0.52 -6.43 11.11
N ASP A 171 0.06 -7.62 11.47
CA ASP A 171 0.23 -8.79 10.63
C ASP A 171 -0.56 -8.64 9.31
N PRO A 172 -0.17 -9.34 8.22
CA PRO A 172 -0.94 -9.34 6.99
C PRO A 172 -2.40 -9.76 7.26
N GLN A 173 -3.36 -9.00 6.75
CA GLN A 173 -4.78 -9.34 6.84
C GLN A 173 -5.11 -10.50 5.89
N LEU A 174 -4.78 -11.72 6.29
CA LEU A 174 -5.07 -12.91 5.50
C LEU A 174 -6.57 -13.13 5.40
N TRP A 175 -7.07 -13.17 4.18
CA TRP A 175 -8.44 -13.54 3.87
C TRP A 175 -8.52 -15.02 3.53
N PHE A 176 -9.59 -15.69 3.96
CA PHE A 176 -9.78 -17.12 3.83
C PHE A 176 -10.99 -17.43 2.96
N PHE A 177 -10.82 -18.35 2.03
CA PHE A 177 -11.94 -18.93 1.28
C PHE A 177 -12.84 -19.76 2.19
N VAL A 178 -14.14 -19.69 1.94
CA VAL A 178 -15.17 -20.55 2.50
C VAL A 178 -16.24 -20.80 1.43
N GLY A 179 -16.77 -22.01 1.37
CA GLY A 179 -17.82 -22.38 0.43
C GLY A 179 -17.46 -23.50 -0.52
N ASN A 180 -18.48 -24.15 -1.08
CA ASN A 180 -18.32 -25.32 -1.95
C ASN A 180 -17.46 -25.05 -3.18
N GLY A 181 -17.43 -23.81 -3.67
CA GLY A 181 -16.67 -23.41 -4.87
C GLY A 181 -15.16 -23.40 -4.67
N ALA A 182 -14.67 -23.17 -3.46
CA ALA A 182 -13.23 -23.00 -3.18
C ALA A 182 -12.65 -24.05 -2.21
N VAL A 183 -13.45 -24.53 -1.24
CA VAL A 183 -12.99 -25.47 -0.21
C VAL A 183 -13.87 -26.72 -0.06
N GLY A 184 -14.92 -26.84 -0.89
CA GLY A 184 -15.80 -28.00 -0.91
C GLY A 184 -16.86 -28.05 0.19
N ASN A 185 -16.92 -27.03 1.05
CA ASN A 185 -17.92 -26.96 2.14
C ASN A 185 -18.10 -25.53 2.66
N TRP A 186 -19.14 -25.32 3.47
CA TRP A 186 -19.43 -24.07 4.17
C TRP A 186 -19.08 -24.13 5.66
N ASN A 187 -18.21 -25.03 6.07
CA ASN A 187 -17.70 -25.06 7.44
C ASN A 187 -16.66 -23.96 7.62
N ASN A 188 -16.88 -23.04 8.55
CA ASN A 188 -15.98 -21.93 8.87
C ASN A 188 -15.31 -22.15 10.24
N ALA A 189 -14.95 -23.39 10.56
CA ALA A 189 -14.33 -23.68 11.86
C ALA A 189 -12.84 -23.33 11.87
N ALA A 190 -12.41 -22.47 12.80
CA ALA A 190 -11.01 -22.08 12.96
C ALA A 190 -10.07 -23.26 13.26
N GLY A 191 -10.56 -24.28 13.99
CA GLY A 191 -9.78 -25.49 14.33
C GLY A 191 -9.65 -26.51 13.19
N ASP A 192 -10.19 -26.23 12.01
CA ASP A 192 -10.16 -27.14 10.86
C ASP A 192 -9.63 -26.40 9.60
N MET A 193 -8.68 -25.50 9.81
CA MET A 193 -8.03 -24.74 8.76
C MET A 193 -7.31 -25.70 7.78
N GLY A 194 -7.36 -25.38 6.48
CA GLY A 194 -6.85 -26.25 5.43
C GLY A 194 -7.89 -27.22 4.89
N ASN A 195 -8.94 -27.54 5.67
CA ASN A 195 -10.07 -28.38 5.23
C ASN A 195 -11.39 -27.57 5.20
N SER A 196 -11.61 -26.68 6.17
CA SER A 196 -12.80 -25.83 6.23
C SER A 196 -12.58 -24.45 5.58
N THR A 197 -11.37 -23.92 5.68
CA THR A 197 -10.96 -22.64 5.12
C THR A 197 -9.55 -22.72 4.58
N ILE A 198 -9.27 -21.96 3.51
CA ILE A 198 -7.96 -21.89 2.86
C ILE A 198 -7.56 -20.42 2.76
N PRO A 199 -6.37 -20.02 3.26
CA PRO A 199 -5.93 -18.64 3.17
C PRO A 199 -5.52 -18.24 1.76
N LEU A 200 -5.70 -16.95 1.43
CA LEU A 200 -4.92 -16.28 0.40
C LEU A 200 -3.50 -16.07 0.93
N THR A 201 -2.52 -16.09 0.06
CA THR A 201 -1.12 -15.75 0.37
C THR A 201 -0.78 -14.39 -0.23
N LEU A 202 0.24 -13.72 0.29
CA LEU A 202 0.78 -12.55 -0.39
C LEU A 202 1.15 -12.91 -1.83
N ALA A 203 0.88 -12.03 -2.77
CA ALA A 203 1.32 -12.18 -4.14
C ALA A 203 2.84 -12.16 -4.22
N ASP A 204 3.41 -12.80 -5.25
CA ASP A 204 4.86 -12.82 -5.44
C ASP A 204 5.41 -11.39 -5.52
N ASP A 205 6.48 -11.13 -4.79
CA ASP A 205 7.14 -9.82 -4.67
C ASP A 205 6.25 -8.67 -4.12
N ALA A 206 5.06 -8.99 -3.57
CA ALA A 206 4.21 -8.00 -2.95
C ALA A 206 4.59 -7.77 -1.47
N GLU A 207 4.55 -6.51 -1.08
CA GLU A 207 4.62 -6.08 0.31
C GLU A 207 3.21 -5.74 0.81
N TYR A 208 2.99 -5.82 2.11
CA TYR A 208 1.75 -5.35 2.73
C TYR A 208 2.02 -4.11 3.58
N ASP A 209 1.01 -3.29 3.80
CA ASP A 209 1.07 -2.15 4.70
C ASP A 209 1.17 -2.65 6.14
N SER A 210 2.34 -2.51 6.75
CA SER A 210 2.57 -2.90 8.16
C SER A 210 1.71 -2.11 9.17
N GLY A 211 1.07 -1.03 8.70
CA GLY A 211 0.13 -0.24 9.49
C GLY A 211 -1.26 -0.81 9.61
N THR A 212 -1.72 -1.45 8.54
CA THR A 212 -3.09 -1.93 8.41
C THR A 212 -3.17 -3.44 8.17
N GLY A 213 -2.08 -4.06 7.71
CA GLY A 213 -2.05 -5.45 7.24
C GLY A 213 -2.64 -5.62 5.84
N GLU A 214 -3.08 -4.54 5.18
CA GLU A 214 -3.64 -4.56 3.84
C GLU A 214 -2.55 -4.81 2.79
N GLY A 215 -2.89 -5.45 1.68
CA GLY A 215 -1.91 -5.78 0.65
C GLY A 215 -2.52 -6.46 -0.56
N GLU A 216 -1.65 -6.96 -1.41
CA GLU A 216 -2.01 -7.79 -2.55
C GLU A 216 -1.86 -9.27 -2.21
N PHE A 217 -2.94 -10.01 -2.33
CA PHE A 217 -3.01 -11.43 -2.01
C PHE A 217 -3.44 -12.22 -3.24
N THR A 218 -3.01 -13.46 -3.31
CA THR A 218 -3.33 -14.35 -4.42
C THR A 218 -3.56 -15.78 -3.95
N TYR A 219 -4.25 -16.53 -4.77
CA TYR A 219 -4.37 -17.98 -4.66
C TYR A 219 -4.58 -18.57 -6.04
N THR A 220 -3.77 -19.54 -6.40
CA THR A 220 -3.96 -20.34 -7.61
C THR A 220 -4.30 -21.77 -7.23
N GLY A 221 -5.46 -22.26 -7.68
CA GLY A 221 -5.91 -23.59 -7.32
C GLY A 221 -7.19 -24.02 -8.03
N TYR A 222 -7.70 -25.18 -7.62
CA TYR A 222 -8.95 -25.73 -8.16
C TYR A 222 -10.15 -25.03 -7.54
N PHE A 223 -11.10 -24.65 -8.39
CA PHE A 223 -12.42 -24.17 -8.01
C PHE A 223 -13.51 -25.02 -8.67
N ALA A 224 -14.55 -25.37 -7.91
CA ALA A 224 -15.75 -25.97 -8.48
C ALA A 224 -16.68 -24.87 -9.04
N ALA A 225 -17.58 -25.25 -9.94
CA ALA A 225 -18.64 -24.37 -10.45
C ALA A 225 -19.75 -24.15 -9.40
N ASP A 226 -19.36 -23.74 -8.18
CA ASP A 226 -20.22 -23.53 -7.03
C ASP A 226 -19.80 -22.27 -6.26
N GLN A 227 -20.51 -21.91 -5.23
CA GLN A 227 -20.42 -20.66 -4.49
C GLN A 227 -19.27 -20.65 -3.48
N PHE A 228 -18.61 -19.48 -3.34
CA PHE A 228 -17.64 -19.19 -2.29
C PHE A 228 -17.66 -17.72 -1.87
N LYS A 229 -17.07 -17.43 -0.71
CA LYS A 229 -16.84 -16.08 -0.17
C LYS A 229 -15.46 -16.02 0.50
N LEU A 230 -15.06 -14.81 0.92
CA LEU A 230 -13.90 -14.59 1.76
C LEU A 230 -14.32 -14.17 3.16
N VAL A 231 -13.73 -14.76 4.18
CA VAL A 231 -13.82 -14.33 5.58
C VAL A 231 -12.44 -13.91 6.08
N LEU A 232 -12.38 -12.92 6.97
CA LEU A 232 -11.12 -12.49 7.56
C LEU A 232 -10.67 -13.42 8.69
N ASN A 233 -11.62 -13.84 9.52
CA ASN A 233 -11.35 -14.62 10.74
C ASN A 233 -12.09 -15.95 10.67
N PRO A 234 -11.43 -17.09 10.42
CA PRO A 234 -12.05 -18.40 10.55
C PRO A 234 -12.73 -18.56 11.91
N GLY A 235 -13.92 -19.13 11.92
CA GLY A 235 -14.79 -19.18 13.08
C GLY A 235 -15.82 -18.04 13.15
N ASN A 236 -15.62 -16.96 12.41
CA ASN A 236 -16.54 -15.83 12.33
C ASN A 236 -17.00 -15.60 10.89
N TRP A 237 -18.27 -15.22 10.72
CA TRP A 237 -18.84 -14.86 9.41
C TRP A 237 -18.71 -13.37 9.09
N GLU A 238 -18.07 -12.62 9.94
CA GLU A 238 -17.90 -11.17 9.83
C GLU A 238 -16.53 -10.77 10.37
N PRO A 239 -15.79 -9.91 9.69
CA PRO A 239 -16.10 -9.33 8.38
C PRO A 239 -15.92 -10.34 7.23
N MET A 240 -16.60 -10.08 6.10
CA MET A 240 -16.45 -10.89 4.89
C MET A 240 -16.55 -10.08 3.60
N TRP A 241 -16.08 -10.67 2.53
CA TRP A 241 -16.24 -10.17 1.17
C TRP A 241 -17.03 -11.16 0.32
N GLY A 242 -17.82 -10.60 -0.58
CA GLY A 242 -18.50 -11.26 -1.67
C GLY A 242 -18.80 -10.25 -2.77
N LEU A 243 -19.86 -10.53 -3.54
CA LEU A 243 -20.32 -9.69 -4.64
C LEU A 243 -21.66 -9.02 -4.28
N GLU A 244 -22.02 -7.96 -5.00
CA GLU A 244 -23.39 -7.40 -4.96
C GLU A 244 -24.42 -8.36 -5.59
N ALA A 245 -24.03 -9.10 -6.63
CA ALA A 245 -24.80 -10.13 -7.28
C ALA A 245 -23.92 -11.35 -7.59
N GLU A 246 -24.49 -12.57 -7.48
CA GLU A 246 -23.77 -13.82 -7.77
C GLU A 246 -23.16 -13.82 -9.17
N GLY A 247 -21.90 -14.21 -9.28
CA GLY A 247 -21.18 -14.29 -10.55
C GLY A 247 -19.73 -14.71 -10.39
N GLU A 248 -19.05 -14.87 -11.51
CA GLU A 248 -17.61 -15.16 -11.54
C GLU A 248 -16.79 -13.95 -11.09
N ASN A 249 -17.16 -12.77 -11.60
CA ASN A 249 -16.62 -11.47 -11.21
C ASN A 249 -17.75 -10.44 -11.13
N GLY A 250 -17.53 -9.33 -10.42
CA GLY A 250 -18.53 -8.29 -10.30
C GLY A 250 -18.16 -7.21 -9.29
N THR A 251 -19.11 -6.35 -8.97
CA THR A 251 -18.95 -5.33 -7.94
C THR A 251 -18.81 -6.00 -6.58
N LEU A 252 -17.75 -5.66 -5.88
CA LEU A 252 -17.47 -6.19 -4.53
C LEU A 252 -18.46 -5.62 -3.51
N LYS A 253 -18.80 -6.45 -2.53
CA LYS A 253 -19.58 -6.08 -1.36
C LYS A 253 -18.90 -6.53 -0.09
N TYR A 254 -18.56 -5.55 0.73
CA TYR A 254 -18.03 -5.77 2.06
C TYR A 254 -19.15 -5.90 3.09
N ARG A 255 -19.08 -6.90 3.93
CA ARG A 255 -19.93 -7.05 5.11
C ARG A 255 -19.12 -6.75 6.37
N ALA A 256 -19.35 -5.57 6.95
CA ALA A 256 -18.90 -5.27 8.31
C ALA A 256 -19.76 -6.03 9.34
N PRO A 257 -19.30 -6.13 10.61
CA PRO A 257 -20.11 -6.71 11.67
C PRO A 257 -21.52 -6.14 11.73
N GLY A 258 -22.54 -7.02 11.69
CA GLY A 258 -23.96 -6.67 11.62
C GLY A 258 -24.46 -6.22 10.23
N GLY A 259 -23.63 -6.28 9.20
CA GLY A 259 -23.97 -5.90 7.83
C GLY A 259 -24.78 -6.97 7.08
N ALA A 260 -25.35 -6.57 5.93
CA ALA A 260 -26.08 -7.47 5.05
C ALA A 260 -25.14 -8.46 4.35
N ASP A 261 -25.57 -9.71 4.27
CA ASP A 261 -24.81 -10.80 3.62
C ASP A 261 -24.57 -10.49 2.12
N PRO A 262 -23.33 -10.58 1.61
CA PRO A 262 -23.05 -10.41 0.20
C PRO A 262 -23.45 -11.65 -0.61
N ALA A 263 -23.68 -11.48 -1.91
CA ALA A 263 -23.76 -12.60 -2.83
C ALA A 263 -22.38 -13.27 -3.01
N CYS A 264 -22.35 -14.44 -3.61
CA CYS A 264 -21.16 -15.26 -3.74
C CYS A 264 -20.43 -15.01 -5.06
N TRP A 265 -19.11 -15.23 -5.06
CA TRP A 265 -18.42 -15.63 -6.28
C TRP A 265 -18.88 -17.03 -6.69
N LYS A 266 -18.96 -17.26 -8.00
CA LYS A 266 -19.30 -18.56 -8.56
C LYS A 266 -18.65 -18.70 -9.93
N PRO A 267 -17.62 -19.54 -10.07
CA PRO A 267 -17.01 -19.81 -11.35
C PRO A 267 -18.03 -20.39 -12.34
N SER A 268 -17.93 -20.02 -13.61
CA SER A 268 -18.81 -20.49 -14.69
C SER A 268 -18.60 -21.98 -15.01
N ALA A 269 -17.39 -22.48 -14.76
CA ALA A 269 -17.01 -23.90 -14.91
C ALA A 269 -16.05 -24.30 -13.80
N ALA A 270 -16.01 -25.59 -13.48
CA ALA A 270 -14.99 -26.14 -12.60
C ALA A 270 -13.64 -26.17 -13.31
N GLY A 271 -12.55 -25.83 -12.60
CA GLY A 271 -11.21 -25.79 -13.17
C GLY A 271 -10.19 -25.12 -12.26
N TYR A 272 -9.01 -24.91 -12.80
CA TYR A 272 -7.96 -24.13 -12.11
C TYR A 272 -8.10 -22.67 -12.45
N TYR A 273 -8.06 -21.85 -11.41
CA TYR A 273 -8.15 -20.39 -11.48
C TYR A 273 -7.07 -19.75 -10.63
N THR A 274 -6.70 -18.54 -10.97
CA THR A 274 -6.00 -17.60 -10.08
C THR A 274 -7.01 -16.58 -9.57
N PHE A 275 -7.12 -16.47 -8.27
CA PHE A 275 -7.89 -15.44 -7.59
C PHE A 275 -6.91 -14.40 -7.05
N SER A 276 -7.08 -13.15 -7.46
CA SER A 276 -6.31 -12.00 -6.97
C SER A 276 -7.20 -11.13 -6.10
N PHE A 277 -6.66 -10.66 -4.99
CA PHE A 277 -7.37 -9.80 -4.04
C PHE A 277 -6.42 -8.71 -3.54
N ASN A 278 -6.77 -7.46 -3.80
CA ASN A 278 -5.99 -6.30 -3.35
C ASN A 278 -6.84 -5.46 -2.40
N SER A 279 -6.45 -5.41 -1.12
CA SER A 279 -7.12 -4.65 -0.06
C SER A 279 -6.50 -3.27 0.20
N THR A 280 -5.42 -2.92 -0.48
CA THR A 280 -4.69 -1.66 -0.28
C THR A 280 -5.60 -0.43 -0.42
N GLY A 281 -5.54 0.46 0.56
CA GLY A 281 -6.33 1.70 0.61
C GLY A 281 -7.75 1.51 1.13
N GLY A 282 -8.00 0.42 1.86
CA GLY A 282 -9.25 0.13 2.57
C GLY A 282 -10.38 -0.38 1.67
N THR A 283 -11.53 -0.57 2.29
CA THR A 283 -12.68 -1.25 1.67
C THR A 283 -13.21 -0.58 0.40
N ALA A 284 -13.08 0.75 0.27
CA ALA A 284 -13.52 1.48 -0.93
C ALA A 284 -12.61 1.28 -2.14
N SER A 285 -11.35 0.91 -1.91
CA SER A 285 -10.33 0.70 -2.94
C SER A 285 -10.10 -0.77 -3.26
N THR A 286 -10.63 -1.69 -2.46
CA THR A 286 -10.46 -3.14 -2.59
C THR A 286 -10.89 -3.62 -3.97
N LYS A 287 -10.09 -4.52 -4.54
CA LYS A 287 -10.34 -5.18 -5.84
C LYS A 287 -10.19 -6.68 -5.70
N ALA A 288 -10.94 -7.43 -6.47
CA ALA A 288 -10.77 -8.87 -6.61
C ALA A 288 -11.08 -9.31 -8.03
N GLU A 289 -10.39 -10.35 -8.49
CA GLU A 289 -10.58 -10.91 -9.81
C GLU A 289 -10.32 -12.42 -9.79
N LEU A 290 -11.21 -13.17 -10.40
CA LEU A 290 -11.06 -14.60 -10.65
C LEU A 290 -10.79 -14.81 -12.14
N LYS A 291 -9.64 -15.41 -12.49
CA LYS A 291 -9.23 -15.70 -13.87
C LYS A 291 -8.93 -17.18 -14.05
N PRO A 292 -9.31 -17.81 -15.17
CA PRO A 292 -8.82 -19.14 -15.52
C PRO A 292 -7.27 -19.17 -15.47
N TYR A 293 -6.73 -20.23 -14.89
CA TYR A 293 -5.29 -20.45 -14.87
C TYR A 293 -4.85 -21.07 -16.19
N GLU A 294 -3.91 -20.43 -16.87
CA GLU A 294 -3.42 -20.84 -18.20
C GLU A 294 -2.12 -21.67 -18.16
N GLY A 295 -1.61 -21.97 -16.96
CA GLY A 295 -0.39 -22.75 -16.79
C GLY A 295 -0.60 -24.26 -16.89
N ASP A 296 0.49 -25.01 -16.76
CA ASP A 296 0.45 -26.47 -16.71
C ASP A 296 -0.34 -26.96 -15.50
N ALA A 297 -1.07 -28.06 -15.66
CA ALA A 297 -1.79 -28.67 -14.55
C ALA A 297 -0.79 -29.06 -13.43
N PRO A 298 -1.05 -28.66 -12.17
CA PRO A 298 -0.16 -28.99 -11.06
C PRO A 298 -0.01 -30.50 -10.87
N LYS A 299 1.15 -30.95 -10.39
CA LYS A 299 1.35 -32.36 -10.04
C LYS A 299 0.63 -32.68 -8.74
N ILE A 300 0.01 -33.86 -8.70
CA ILE A 300 -0.52 -34.44 -7.47
C ILE A 300 0.57 -35.35 -6.90
N PHE A 301 0.85 -35.19 -5.61
CA PHE A 301 1.77 -36.03 -4.86
C PHE A 301 0.99 -36.97 -3.97
N ASP A 302 1.58 -38.14 -3.63
CA ASP A 302 0.92 -39.14 -2.81
C ASP A 302 1.06 -38.86 -1.32
N ASN A 303 2.13 -38.14 -0.93
CA ASN A 303 2.39 -37.73 0.46
C ASN A 303 3.30 -36.51 0.50
N TRP A 304 3.18 -35.75 1.58
CA TRP A 304 4.08 -34.68 1.97
C TRP A 304 4.40 -34.80 3.46
N GLU A 305 5.65 -34.49 3.79
CA GLU A 305 6.15 -34.50 5.15
C GLU A 305 6.88 -33.19 5.42
N PHE A 306 6.68 -32.63 6.61
CA PHE A 306 7.37 -31.45 7.07
C PHE A 306 8.48 -31.87 8.04
N VAL A 307 9.70 -31.51 7.72
CA VAL A 307 10.90 -31.89 8.47
C VAL A 307 11.73 -30.66 8.81
N GLY A 308 12.48 -30.71 9.91
CA GLY A 308 13.33 -29.60 10.33
C GLY A 308 14.22 -29.96 11.50
N ALA A 309 14.98 -28.97 11.98
CA ALA A 309 15.94 -29.17 13.09
C ALA A 309 15.25 -29.62 14.41
N TRP A 310 14.00 -29.20 14.65
CA TRP A 310 13.24 -29.54 15.86
C TRP A 310 12.99 -31.04 16.03
N GLU A 311 12.91 -31.82 14.97
CA GLU A 311 12.67 -33.27 14.98
C GLU A 311 13.90 -34.08 14.50
N GLY A 312 15.05 -33.42 14.26
CA GLY A 312 16.29 -34.06 13.83
C GLY A 312 16.34 -34.46 12.35
N TRP A 313 15.68 -33.68 11.48
CA TRP A 313 15.71 -33.83 10.01
C TRP A 313 15.23 -35.20 9.48
N GLY A 314 14.02 -35.59 9.84
CA GLY A 314 13.35 -36.78 9.32
C GLY A 314 13.30 -37.97 10.29
N ASN A 315 13.67 -37.76 11.56
CA ASN A 315 13.52 -38.83 12.56
C ASN A 315 12.04 -39.05 12.97
N THR A 316 11.28 -37.97 13.04
CA THR A 316 9.84 -37.99 13.37
C THR A 316 9.11 -36.91 12.55
N PRO A 317 9.02 -37.09 11.23
CA PRO A 317 8.44 -36.06 10.37
C PRO A 317 6.96 -35.84 10.69
N ILE A 318 6.50 -34.61 10.49
CA ILE A 318 5.08 -34.30 10.54
C ILE A 318 4.47 -34.66 9.19
N VAL A 319 3.66 -35.71 9.16
CA VAL A 319 2.95 -36.14 7.95
C VAL A 319 1.76 -35.22 7.73
N LEU A 320 1.72 -34.54 6.59
CA LEU A 320 0.63 -33.65 6.24
C LEU A 320 -0.58 -34.41 5.72
N THR A 321 -1.76 -33.88 5.99
CA THR A 321 -3.04 -34.40 5.51
C THR A 321 -3.39 -33.73 4.19
N GLN A 322 -3.73 -34.53 3.17
CA GLN A 322 -4.18 -34.00 1.88
C GLN A 322 -5.62 -33.50 1.99
N ASN A 323 -5.89 -32.31 1.45
CA ASN A 323 -7.23 -31.77 1.37
C ASN A 323 -8.10 -32.62 0.42
N THR A 324 -9.29 -32.98 0.84
CA THR A 324 -10.19 -33.86 0.07
C THR A 324 -10.84 -33.19 -1.14
N PHE A 325 -10.94 -31.88 -1.13
CA PHE A 325 -11.50 -31.09 -2.24
C PHE A 325 -10.44 -30.71 -3.26
N ASN A 326 -9.28 -30.21 -2.78
CA ASN A 326 -8.16 -29.84 -3.63
C ASN A 326 -6.92 -30.69 -3.28
N PRO A 327 -6.56 -31.69 -4.08
CA PRO A 327 -5.45 -32.61 -3.79
C PRO A 327 -4.07 -31.97 -3.85
N HIS A 328 -3.97 -30.68 -4.21
CA HIS A 328 -2.70 -29.94 -4.19
C HIS A 328 -2.46 -29.21 -2.87
N ILE A 329 -3.46 -29.19 -1.97
CA ILE A 329 -3.34 -28.59 -0.66
C ILE A 329 -3.07 -29.68 0.36
N TRP A 330 -2.05 -29.42 1.20
CA TRP A 330 -1.65 -30.26 2.30
C TRP A 330 -1.57 -29.41 3.55
N TYR A 331 -2.07 -29.90 4.64
CA TYR A 331 -2.14 -29.17 5.90
C TYR A 331 -1.81 -30.07 7.09
N GLY A 332 -1.39 -29.46 8.19
CA GLY A 332 -1.11 -30.16 9.44
C GLY A 332 -0.78 -29.14 10.53
N ASP A 333 -0.97 -29.54 11.77
CA ASP A 333 -0.63 -28.77 12.95
C ASP A 333 0.75 -29.17 13.46
N ALA A 334 1.54 -28.20 13.89
CA ALA A 334 2.84 -28.39 14.48
C ALA A 334 3.06 -27.41 15.64
N GLU A 335 3.63 -27.93 16.72
CA GLU A 335 4.18 -27.09 17.80
C GLU A 335 5.70 -27.06 17.64
N PHE A 336 6.30 -25.85 17.70
CA PHE A 336 7.72 -25.60 17.52
C PHE A 336 8.38 -25.11 18.81
#